data_59fe35a86c5edaacc9af01025a2c9f65
#
_entry.id   59fe35a86c5edaacc9af01025a2c9f65
#
_cell.length_a   1.000
_cell.length_b   1.000
_cell.length_c   1.000
_cell.angle_alpha   90.00
_cell.angle_beta   90.00
_cell.angle_gamma   90.00
#
_symmetry.space_group_name_H-M   'P 1'
#
loop_
_entity.id
_entity.type
_entity.pdbx_description
1 polymer ?
#
loop_
_entity_poly.entity_id
_entity_poly.type
_entity_poly.pdbx_seq_one_letter_code
_entity_poly.pdbx_strand_id
1 'polypeptide(L)'
;MRLVATVAGLALALTGLNASAETIRIAIGTQDTTINCATGGLLIRELGLLDKYLPHDGKYKDAHYQVEWKNFTSGAPLTNEMVAGKLDFGAMADFPGSFNGVAHLDAGKRSLFISVLSGSVHGSGNGIVVPAASKVQSLAELKGKTISVPFASTAHGMLLRAVAAQGWDPQSDVRIIAQAPEIAGSALRSNRIEAHADFVPFAELFPNRGFARKIYDGAQANAPTFHGALVDADYAKKYPEVVTAYLRASLEADRLIAAEPEKYSELIEKVTGIEAEVNYLFHGPLGLQTRDLTWKPEYRQAVATSIDTLKLLKKTDRGLDTDQFIDDQYIRTAFKQDGLDYDKALNNYAPLPLKANDALTGKPITDFSRLAQIWVRGEAKVRHYASPEAALGALAQLEQDGKDIRAIYAQAADSGIKLLANQAWFVRNAKGELAAFLLKDQAEQYAKAHGGEALDFVSANQKLVAQR
;
A
#
# COMPACT_ATOMS: atom_id res chain seq x y z
N MET A 1 21.32 -71.11 62.76
CA MET A 1 20.30 -70.15 62.31
C MET A 1 20.96 -68.76 62.17
N ARG A 2 21.26 -68.35 60.96
CA ARG A 2 21.83 -67.04 60.72
C ARG A 2 20.86 -66.31 59.73
N LEU A 3 20.25 -65.24 60.21
CA LEU A 3 19.45 -64.34 59.38
C LEU A 3 20.40 -63.53 58.48
N VAL A 4 20.10 -63.54 57.15
CA VAL A 4 20.73 -62.66 56.20
C VAL A 4 19.68 -61.60 55.85
N ALA A 5 19.97 -60.35 56.22
CA ALA A 5 19.16 -59.19 55.89
C ALA A 5 19.62 -58.65 54.53
N THR A 6 18.76 -58.70 53.54
CA THR A 6 18.98 -58.09 52.18
C THR A 6 18.54 -56.64 52.22
N VAL A 7 19.47 -55.70 52.05
CA VAL A 7 19.17 -54.28 51.87
C VAL A 7 18.95 -54.02 50.37
N ALA A 8 17.73 -53.69 49.97
CA ALA A 8 17.39 -53.28 48.62
C ALA A 8 17.64 -51.77 48.51
N GLY A 9 18.69 -51.37 47.79
CA GLY A 9 18.98 -49.99 47.44
C GLY A 9 18.08 -49.51 46.32
N LEU A 10 17.22 -48.53 46.59
CA LEU A 10 16.39 -47.81 45.61
C LEU A 10 17.25 -46.79 44.91
N ALA A 11 17.72 -47.09 43.69
CA ALA A 11 18.36 -46.08 42.81
C ALA A 11 17.27 -45.23 42.18
N LEU A 12 17.06 -43.99 42.64
CA LEU A 12 16.30 -42.97 41.93
C LEU A 12 17.10 -42.55 40.67
N ALA A 13 16.68 -43.08 39.52
CA ALA A 13 17.11 -42.53 38.24
C ALA A 13 16.44 -41.18 38.06
N LEU A 14 17.15 -40.10 38.31
CA LEU A 14 16.84 -38.76 37.82
C LEU A 14 16.97 -38.78 36.28
N THR A 15 15.91 -39.14 35.56
CA THR A 15 15.79 -38.85 34.16
C THR A 15 15.63 -37.30 34.04
N GLY A 16 16.75 -36.62 33.84
CA GLY A 16 16.74 -35.24 33.39
C GLY A 16 15.97 -35.21 32.08
N LEU A 17 14.75 -34.70 32.13
CA LEU A 17 14.05 -34.24 30.94
C LEU A 17 14.91 -33.12 30.33
N ASN A 18 15.79 -33.49 29.39
CA ASN A 18 16.32 -32.50 28.46
C ASN A 18 15.11 -31.95 27.74
N ALA A 19 14.57 -30.83 28.20
CA ALA A 19 13.63 -30.06 27.41
C ALA A 19 14.39 -29.67 26.13
N SER A 20 14.12 -30.38 25.06
CA SER A 20 14.61 -29.98 23.73
C SER A 20 14.12 -28.57 23.50
N ALA A 21 15.02 -27.67 23.14
CA ALA A 21 14.67 -26.29 22.80
C ALA A 21 13.54 -26.32 21.76
N GLU A 22 12.44 -25.60 22.03
CA GLU A 22 11.30 -25.55 21.11
C GLU A 22 11.73 -24.82 19.86
N THR A 23 11.54 -25.46 18.69
CA THR A 23 11.68 -24.77 17.40
C THR A 23 10.36 -24.10 17.07
N ILE A 24 10.37 -22.77 17.04
CA ILE A 24 9.21 -21.96 16.69
C ILE A 24 9.32 -21.55 15.23
N ARG A 25 8.45 -22.11 14.39
CA ARG A 25 8.31 -21.70 13.01
C ARG A 25 7.59 -20.35 12.95
N ILE A 26 8.05 -19.48 12.05
CA ILE A 26 7.43 -18.19 11.72
C ILE A 26 7.36 -18.10 10.21
N ALA A 27 6.24 -18.54 9.62
CA ALA A 27 6.06 -18.55 8.18
C ALA A 27 5.21 -17.36 7.74
N ILE A 28 5.78 -16.48 6.91
CA ILE A 28 5.22 -15.17 6.56
C ILE A 28 5.00 -15.11 5.05
N GLY A 29 3.74 -14.90 4.65
CA GLY A 29 3.35 -14.62 3.27
C GLY A 29 3.43 -13.12 2.96
N THR A 30 4.12 -12.76 1.88
CA THR A 30 4.27 -11.37 1.43
C THR A 30 3.70 -11.17 0.03
N GLN A 31 3.49 -9.92 -0.34
CA GLN A 31 3.15 -9.49 -1.70
C GLN A 31 4.12 -8.36 -2.07
N ASP A 32 5.35 -8.70 -2.45
CA ASP A 32 6.44 -7.75 -2.59
C ASP A 32 6.18 -6.67 -3.66
N THR A 33 5.52 -7.04 -4.78
CA THR A 33 5.13 -6.09 -5.84
C THR A 33 3.95 -5.20 -5.45
N THR A 34 3.23 -5.53 -4.37
CA THR A 34 2.22 -4.68 -3.76
C THR A 34 2.91 -3.84 -2.68
N ILE A 35 3.51 -2.74 -3.09
CA ILE A 35 4.42 -1.92 -2.29
C ILE A 35 3.84 -1.42 -0.96
N ASN A 36 2.52 -1.38 -0.82
CA ASN A 36 1.83 -1.05 0.43
C ASN A 36 2.01 -2.12 1.52
N CYS A 37 2.45 -3.33 1.16
CA CYS A 37 2.80 -4.38 2.11
C CYS A 37 4.28 -4.35 2.53
N ALA A 38 5.09 -3.45 2.01
CA ALA A 38 6.55 -3.46 2.18
C ALA A 38 6.99 -3.45 3.65
N THR A 39 6.30 -2.69 4.52
CA THR A 39 6.61 -2.59 5.95
C THR A 39 6.13 -3.80 6.77
N GLY A 40 5.33 -4.68 6.21
CA GLY A 40 4.92 -5.96 6.81
C GLY A 40 5.60 -7.18 6.17
N GLY A 41 6.50 -6.98 5.21
CA GLY A 41 7.11 -8.07 4.47
C GLY A 41 8.53 -7.76 4.00
N LEU A 42 8.65 -7.24 2.77
CA LEU A 42 9.91 -7.03 2.08
C LEU A 42 10.95 -6.30 2.93
N LEU A 43 10.61 -5.18 3.55
CA LEU A 43 11.57 -4.40 4.33
C LEU A 43 12.00 -5.11 5.62
N ILE A 44 11.08 -5.82 6.27
CA ILE A 44 11.44 -6.61 7.46
C ILE A 44 12.47 -7.68 7.07
N ARG A 45 12.23 -8.38 5.94
CA ARG A 45 13.11 -9.44 5.43
C ARG A 45 14.46 -8.90 5.00
N GLU A 46 14.51 -7.91 4.11
CA GLU A 46 15.74 -7.39 3.53
C GLU A 46 16.65 -6.71 4.57
N LEU A 47 16.08 -6.17 5.64
CA LEU A 47 16.81 -5.48 6.70
C LEU A 47 17.03 -6.34 7.95
N GLY A 48 16.53 -7.59 7.97
CA GLY A 48 16.68 -8.50 9.12
C GLY A 48 16.01 -7.97 10.40
N LEU A 49 14.93 -7.19 10.29
CA LEU A 49 14.37 -6.49 11.45
C LEU A 49 13.68 -7.42 12.43
N LEU A 50 13.15 -8.56 11.98
CA LEU A 50 12.41 -9.45 12.87
C LEU A 50 13.28 -10.01 13.98
N ASP A 51 14.50 -10.45 13.66
CA ASP A 51 15.44 -11.05 14.60
C ASP A 51 15.77 -10.12 15.79
N LYS A 52 15.73 -8.82 15.56
CA LYS A 52 15.98 -7.79 16.59
C LYS A 52 14.95 -7.81 17.70
N TYR A 53 13.72 -8.22 17.41
CA TYR A 53 12.58 -8.10 18.32
C TYR A 53 12.08 -9.45 18.85
N LEU A 54 12.52 -10.58 18.29
CA LEU A 54 12.10 -11.89 18.74
C LEU A 54 12.44 -12.07 20.23
N PRO A 55 11.51 -12.61 21.05
CA PRO A 55 11.74 -12.77 22.47
C PRO A 55 12.76 -13.89 22.76
N HIS A 56 13.65 -13.66 23.75
CA HIS A 56 14.65 -14.61 24.22
C HIS A 56 14.63 -14.76 25.75
N ASP A 57 13.48 -14.51 26.38
CA ASP A 57 13.26 -14.61 27.80
C ASP A 57 12.02 -15.43 28.15
N GLY A 58 11.76 -15.67 29.42
CA GLY A 58 10.61 -16.44 29.90
C GLY A 58 10.51 -17.80 29.19
N LYS A 59 9.34 -18.09 28.59
CA LYS A 59 9.11 -19.36 27.84
C LYS A 59 9.93 -19.46 26.55
N TYR A 60 10.53 -18.36 26.07
CA TYR A 60 11.32 -18.28 24.84
C TYR A 60 12.83 -18.35 25.06
N LYS A 61 13.28 -18.52 26.34
CA LYS A 61 14.71 -18.48 26.69
C LYS A 61 15.58 -19.42 25.85
N ASP A 62 15.06 -20.61 25.59
CA ASP A 62 15.76 -21.65 24.83
C ASP A 62 15.11 -21.90 23.45
N ALA A 63 14.24 -20.99 22.99
CA ALA A 63 13.57 -21.11 21.72
C ALA A 63 14.53 -20.94 20.53
N HIS A 64 14.39 -21.80 19.53
CA HIS A 64 15.03 -21.66 18.24
C HIS A 64 14.01 -21.19 17.19
N TYR A 65 14.25 -20.06 16.54
CA TYR A 65 13.34 -19.51 15.54
C TYR A 65 13.71 -19.97 14.13
N GLN A 66 12.71 -20.45 13.40
CA GLN A 66 12.81 -20.77 11.98
C GLN A 66 11.88 -19.83 11.20
N VAL A 67 12.46 -18.78 10.61
CA VAL A 67 11.71 -17.78 9.83
C VAL A 67 11.70 -18.18 8.35
N GLU A 68 10.50 -18.26 7.78
CA GLU A 68 10.27 -18.61 6.38
C GLU A 68 9.48 -17.49 5.70
N TRP A 69 9.97 -17.03 4.55
CA TRP A 69 9.32 -15.99 3.75
C TRP A 69 8.83 -16.57 2.43
N LYS A 70 7.60 -16.28 2.06
CA LYS A 70 7.04 -16.70 0.77
C LYS A 70 6.32 -15.53 0.10
N ASN A 71 6.74 -15.19 -1.12
CA ASN A 71 6.18 -14.10 -1.90
C ASN A 71 5.06 -14.60 -2.82
N PHE A 72 3.98 -13.81 -2.93
CA PHE A 72 2.79 -14.08 -3.75
C PHE A 72 2.48 -12.86 -4.62
N THR A 73 1.84 -13.09 -5.75
CA THR A 73 1.41 -12.04 -6.67
C THR A 73 0.07 -11.41 -6.29
N SER A 74 -0.72 -12.08 -5.41
CA SER A 74 -2.03 -11.59 -4.95
C SER A 74 -2.47 -12.25 -3.64
N GLY A 75 -3.52 -11.72 -3.02
CA GLY A 75 -4.04 -12.20 -1.74
C GLY A 75 -4.70 -13.57 -1.76
N ALA A 76 -5.29 -14.00 -2.89
CA ALA A 76 -6.00 -15.28 -2.96
C ALA A 76 -5.08 -16.51 -2.79
N PRO A 77 -3.97 -16.66 -3.53
CA PRO A 77 -3.05 -17.76 -3.30
C PRO A 77 -2.38 -17.71 -1.92
N LEU A 78 -2.10 -16.53 -1.39
CA LEU A 78 -1.59 -16.36 -0.02
C LEU A 78 -2.62 -16.86 1.00
N THR A 79 -3.90 -16.52 0.84
CA THR A 79 -4.99 -17.02 1.69
C THR A 79 -5.08 -18.55 1.68
N ASN A 80 -4.96 -19.17 0.52
CA ASN A 80 -4.99 -20.65 0.42
C ASN A 80 -3.87 -21.31 1.24
N GLU A 81 -2.67 -20.73 1.22
CA GLU A 81 -1.52 -21.25 2.00
C GLU A 81 -1.71 -21.03 3.51
N MET A 82 -2.31 -19.89 3.92
CA MET A 82 -2.66 -19.64 5.33
C MET A 82 -3.73 -20.64 5.83
N VAL A 83 -4.83 -20.81 5.09
CA VAL A 83 -5.89 -21.76 5.43
C VAL A 83 -5.35 -23.20 5.51
N ALA A 84 -4.40 -23.55 4.64
CA ALA A 84 -3.72 -24.84 4.67
C ALA A 84 -2.72 -25.01 5.84
N GLY A 85 -2.51 -23.98 6.67
CA GLY A 85 -1.56 -24.00 7.80
C GLY A 85 -0.09 -23.97 7.39
N LYS A 86 0.20 -23.54 6.17
CA LYS A 86 1.57 -23.39 5.66
C LYS A 86 2.17 -22.03 5.94
N LEU A 87 1.34 -21.05 6.28
CA LEU A 87 1.74 -19.69 6.68
C LEU A 87 1.07 -19.35 8.00
N ASP A 88 1.80 -18.65 8.86
CA ASP A 88 1.33 -18.16 10.15
C ASP A 88 0.89 -16.69 10.04
N PHE A 89 1.57 -15.91 9.19
CA PHE A 89 1.27 -14.50 8.89
C PHE A 89 1.02 -14.28 7.41
N GLY A 90 0.28 -13.20 7.09
CA GLY A 90 0.08 -12.73 5.72
C GLY A 90 -0.09 -11.23 5.66
N ALA A 91 0.53 -10.57 4.66
CA ALA A 91 0.33 -9.15 4.39
C ALA A 91 -0.52 -9.00 3.12
N MET A 92 -1.68 -8.33 3.24
CA MET A 92 -2.61 -8.11 2.12
C MET A 92 -3.56 -6.94 2.36
N ALA A 93 -4.28 -6.53 1.31
CA ALA A 93 -5.23 -5.44 1.39
C ALA A 93 -6.52 -5.82 2.13
N ASP A 94 -7.37 -4.83 2.40
CA ASP A 94 -8.66 -4.93 3.07
C ASP A 94 -9.59 -6.00 2.46
N PHE A 95 -9.80 -5.97 1.15
CA PHE A 95 -10.72 -6.89 0.48
C PHE A 95 -10.20 -8.35 0.50
N PRO A 96 -8.96 -8.67 0.03
CA PRO A 96 -8.44 -10.02 0.14
C PRO A 96 -8.23 -10.46 1.60
N GLY A 97 -7.97 -9.54 2.54
CA GLY A 97 -7.91 -9.84 3.97
C GLY A 97 -9.26 -10.25 4.54
N SER A 98 -10.33 -9.55 4.16
CA SER A 98 -11.71 -9.96 4.53
C SER A 98 -12.08 -11.32 3.94
N PHE A 99 -11.69 -11.58 2.70
CA PHE A 99 -11.83 -12.91 2.08
C PHE A 99 -11.04 -13.98 2.85
N ASN A 100 -9.84 -13.66 3.31
CA ASN A 100 -9.04 -14.55 4.15
C ASN A 100 -9.77 -14.92 5.45
N GLY A 101 -10.36 -13.93 6.14
CA GLY A 101 -11.16 -14.18 7.34
C GLY A 101 -12.33 -15.12 7.10
N VAL A 102 -13.08 -14.92 6.02
CA VAL A 102 -14.19 -15.79 5.62
C VAL A 102 -13.70 -17.20 5.28
N ALA A 103 -12.63 -17.33 4.50
CA ALA A 103 -12.07 -18.62 4.10
C ALA A 103 -11.59 -19.45 5.30
N HIS A 104 -11.03 -18.79 6.32
CA HIS A 104 -10.67 -19.47 7.58
C HIS A 104 -11.91 -19.97 8.32
N LEU A 105 -12.98 -19.15 8.42
CA LEU A 105 -14.23 -19.59 9.05
C LEU A 105 -14.86 -20.79 8.33
N ASP A 106 -14.83 -20.80 7.00
CA ASP A 106 -15.33 -21.93 6.20
C ASP A 106 -14.52 -23.21 6.42
N ALA A 107 -13.23 -23.08 6.71
CA ALA A 107 -12.34 -24.18 7.08
C ALA A 107 -12.41 -24.57 8.58
N GLY A 108 -13.31 -23.96 9.37
CA GLY A 108 -13.40 -24.20 10.82
C GLY A 108 -12.23 -23.62 11.62
N LYS A 109 -11.53 -22.62 11.06
CA LYS A 109 -10.39 -21.91 11.63
C LYS A 109 -10.72 -20.43 11.81
N ARG A 110 -9.76 -19.67 12.33
CA ARG A 110 -9.85 -18.20 12.42
C ARG A 110 -8.50 -17.57 12.05
N SER A 111 -8.56 -16.45 11.37
CA SER A 111 -7.46 -15.51 11.26
C SER A 111 -7.84 -14.18 11.91
N LEU A 112 -6.86 -13.38 12.26
CA LEU A 112 -7.02 -12.06 12.87
C LEU A 112 -6.34 -11.02 12.00
N PHE A 113 -6.99 -9.89 11.77
CA PHE A 113 -6.37 -8.71 11.18
C PHE A 113 -5.76 -7.87 12.32
N ILE A 114 -4.44 -7.89 12.44
CA ILE A 114 -3.73 -7.41 13.64
C ILE A 114 -3.16 -6.00 13.51
N SER A 115 -3.00 -5.48 12.29
CA SER A 115 -2.50 -4.11 12.07
C SER A 115 -2.83 -3.63 10.66
N VAL A 116 -2.95 -2.33 10.49
CA VAL A 116 -2.77 -1.63 9.21
C VAL A 116 -1.27 -1.51 8.94
N LEU A 117 -0.85 -1.44 7.69
CA LEU A 117 0.53 -1.17 7.25
C LEU A 117 0.61 0.16 6.52
N SER A 118 -0.31 0.39 5.60
CA SER A 118 -0.49 1.65 4.89
C SER A 118 -1.90 1.73 4.31
N GLY A 119 -2.41 2.92 4.05
CA GLY A 119 -3.74 3.06 3.50
C GLY A 119 -4.10 4.48 3.08
N SER A 120 -5.29 4.63 2.54
CA SER A 120 -5.91 5.90 2.23
C SER A 120 -7.32 5.94 2.81
N VAL A 121 -7.57 6.86 3.72
CA VAL A 121 -8.91 7.07 4.31
C VAL A 121 -9.94 7.56 3.28
N HIS A 122 -9.46 8.05 2.13
CA HIS A 122 -10.32 8.49 1.02
C HIS A 122 -10.34 7.51 -0.17
N GLY A 123 -9.48 6.47 -0.18
CA GLY A 123 -9.47 5.44 -1.22
C GLY A 123 -8.52 5.67 -2.39
N SER A 124 -7.61 6.65 -2.31
CA SER A 124 -6.60 6.91 -3.35
C SER A 124 -5.69 5.70 -3.61
N GLY A 125 -5.24 5.56 -4.85
CA GLY A 125 -4.22 4.60 -5.26
C GLY A 125 -4.74 3.40 -6.06
N ASN A 126 -5.98 2.94 -5.83
CA ASN A 126 -6.66 2.06 -6.77
C ASN A 126 -7.20 2.90 -7.93
N GLY A 127 -7.27 2.37 -9.14
CA GLY A 127 -7.75 3.18 -10.25
C GLY A 127 -8.15 2.39 -11.48
N ILE A 128 -8.71 3.12 -12.45
CA ILE A 128 -9.00 2.58 -13.77
C ILE A 128 -8.07 3.28 -14.77
N VAL A 129 -7.38 2.47 -15.56
CA VAL A 129 -6.47 2.91 -16.60
C VAL A 129 -6.96 2.45 -17.98
N VAL A 130 -6.63 3.23 -19.00
CA VAL A 130 -6.88 2.91 -20.40
C VAL A 130 -5.55 2.93 -21.16
N PRO A 131 -5.44 2.30 -22.35
CA PRO A 131 -4.26 2.47 -23.20
C PRO A 131 -3.91 3.95 -23.39
N ALA A 132 -2.63 4.29 -23.42
CA ALA A 132 -2.18 5.69 -23.55
C ALA A 132 -2.78 6.42 -24.74
N ALA A 133 -2.96 5.72 -25.88
CA ALA A 133 -3.55 6.24 -27.11
C ALA A 133 -5.10 6.24 -27.12
N SER A 134 -5.74 5.74 -26.05
CA SER A 134 -7.21 5.70 -25.96
C SER A 134 -7.81 7.11 -25.94
N LYS A 135 -8.96 7.29 -26.59
CA LYS A 135 -9.73 8.53 -26.56
C LYS A 135 -10.63 8.65 -25.33
N VAL A 136 -10.84 7.55 -24.59
CA VAL A 136 -11.66 7.52 -23.38
C VAL A 136 -11.04 8.40 -22.29
N GLN A 137 -11.80 9.34 -21.75
CA GLN A 137 -11.34 10.31 -20.76
C GLN A 137 -11.93 10.09 -19.36
N SER A 138 -13.07 9.37 -19.29
CA SER A 138 -13.81 9.18 -18.04
C SER A 138 -14.44 7.80 -17.97
N LEU A 139 -14.81 7.39 -16.73
CA LEU A 139 -15.54 6.14 -16.50
C LEU A 139 -16.86 6.08 -17.27
N ALA A 140 -17.57 7.22 -17.42
CA ALA A 140 -18.85 7.28 -18.11
C ALA A 140 -18.77 6.79 -19.58
N GLU A 141 -17.63 6.98 -20.23
CA GLU A 141 -17.40 6.55 -21.62
C GLU A 141 -17.13 5.03 -21.76
N LEU A 142 -17.01 4.33 -20.64
CA LEU A 142 -16.81 2.87 -20.61
C LEU A 142 -18.10 2.07 -20.56
N LYS A 143 -19.28 2.73 -20.59
CA LYS A 143 -20.56 2.01 -20.68
C LYS A 143 -20.60 1.12 -21.92
N GLY A 144 -21.00 -0.14 -21.75
CA GLY A 144 -21.03 -1.16 -22.81
C GLY A 144 -19.66 -1.72 -23.21
N LYS A 145 -18.57 -1.30 -22.57
CA LYS A 145 -17.21 -1.75 -22.88
C LYS A 145 -16.72 -2.83 -21.92
N THR A 146 -15.58 -3.44 -22.28
CA THR A 146 -14.92 -4.44 -21.43
C THR A 146 -13.91 -3.76 -20.50
N ILE A 147 -14.03 -4.02 -19.21
CA ILE A 147 -13.09 -3.60 -18.18
C ILE A 147 -12.50 -4.85 -17.54
N SER A 148 -11.21 -5.04 -17.64
CA SER A 148 -10.54 -6.12 -16.94
C SER A 148 -10.14 -5.70 -15.52
N VAL A 149 -10.05 -6.68 -14.60
CA VAL A 149 -9.67 -6.43 -13.20
C VAL A 149 -9.15 -7.72 -12.56
N PRO A 150 -8.19 -7.69 -11.64
CA PRO A 150 -7.85 -8.86 -10.83
C PRO A 150 -9.03 -9.19 -9.89
N PHE A 151 -9.68 -10.35 -10.11
CA PHE A 151 -10.85 -10.73 -9.30
C PHE A 151 -10.47 -10.94 -7.83
N ALA A 152 -11.40 -10.61 -6.93
CA ALA A 152 -11.23 -10.67 -5.48
C ALA A 152 -10.07 -9.78 -4.96
N SER A 153 -9.71 -8.74 -5.71
CA SER A 153 -8.77 -7.70 -5.28
C SER A 153 -9.51 -6.45 -4.80
N THR A 154 -8.77 -5.55 -4.15
CA THR A 154 -9.26 -4.22 -3.77
C THR A 154 -9.76 -3.43 -4.99
N ALA A 155 -9.07 -3.55 -6.14
CA ALA A 155 -9.51 -2.94 -7.40
C ALA A 155 -10.86 -3.47 -7.88
N HIS A 156 -11.15 -4.76 -7.67
CA HIS A 156 -12.46 -5.33 -8.01
C HIS A 156 -13.57 -4.68 -7.17
N GLY A 157 -13.37 -4.58 -5.85
CA GLY A 157 -14.31 -3.88 -4.97
C GLY A 157 -14.48 -2.41 -5.34
N MET A 158 -13.39 -1.70 -5.68
CA MET A 158 -13.43 -0.31 -6.17
C MET A 158 -14.22 -0.19 -7.47
N LEU A 159 -13.95 -1.06 -8.47
CA LEU A 159 -14.66 -1.05 -9.75
C LEU A 159 -16.16 -1.25 -9.60
N LEU A 160 -16.59 -2.19 -8.76
CA LEU A 160 -18.02 -2.42 -8.52
C LEU A 160 -18.71 -1.19 -7.91
N ARG A 161 -18.06 -0.52 -6.96
CA ARG A 161 -18.57 0.74 -6.39
C ARG A 161 -18.60 1.87 -7.42
N ALA A 162 -17.57 1.98 -8.25
CA ALA A 162 -17.48 2.98 -9.31
C ALA A 162 -18.61 2.79 -10.35
N VAL A 163 -18.88 1.56 -10.76
CA VAL A 163 -19.96 1.17 -11.66
C VAL A 163 -21.33 1.48 -11.04
N ALA A 164 -21.52 1.11 -9.77
CA ALA A 164 -22.77 1.38 -9.05
C ALA A 164 -23.02 2.89 -8.87
N ALA A 165 -21.97 3.70 -8.66
CA ALA A 165 -22.10 5.17 -8.56
C ALA A 165 -22.53 5.83 -9.87
N GLN A 166 -22.29 5.17 -11.02
CA GLN A 166 -22.85 5.59 -12.31
C GLN A 166 -24.32 5.18 -12.51
N GLY A 167 -24.90 4.46 -11.55
CA GLY A 167 -26.25 3.86 -11.69
C GLY A 167 -26.26 2.67 -12.67
N TRP A 168 -25.12 2.02 -12.91
CA TRP A 168 -24.98 0.90 -13.82
C TRP A 168 -25.08 -0.45 -13.11
N ASP A 169 -25.63 -1.42 -13.82
CA ASP A 169 -25.59 -2.81 -13.43
C ASP A 169 -24.26 -3.44 -13.91
N PRO A 170 -23.41 -3.96 -13.00
CA PRO A 170 -22.13 -4.57 -13.36
C PRO A 170 -22.25 -5.84 -14.20
N GLN A 171 -23.45 -6.42 -14.33
CA GLN A 171 -23.69 -7.62 -15.13
C GLN A 171 -24.15 -7.33 -16.55
N SER A 172 -24.72 -6.15 -16.79
CA SER A 172 -25.34 -5.80 -18.09
C SER A 172 -24.79 -4.52 -18.72
N ASP A 173 -24.40 -3.51 -17.92
CA ASP A 173 -23.95 -2.22 -18.43
C ASP A 173 -22.45 -2.16 -18.76
N VAL A 174 -21.67 -3.09 -18.25
CA VAL A 174 -20.24 -3.27 -18.54
C VAL A 174 -19.89 -4.75 -18.57
N ARG A 175 -18.85 -5.12 -19.31
CA ARG A 175 -18.32 -6.47 -19.29
C ARG A 175 -17.08 -6.53 -18.41
N ILE A 176 -17.20 -7.08 -17.21
CA ILE A 176 -16.05 -7.23 -16.28
C ILE A 176 -15.42 -8.61 -16.49
N ILE A 177 -14.11 -8.64 -16.77
CA ILE A 177 -13.33 -9.86 -16.99
C ILE A 177 -12.15 -9.96 -16.02
N ALA A 178 -11.77 -11.20 -15.66
CA ALA A 178 -10.63 -11.44 -14.78
C ALA A 178 -9.31 -11.37 -15.54
N GLN A 179 -8.39 -10.51 -15.11
CA GLN A 179 -7.00 -10.47 -15.56
C GLN A 179 -6.07 -10.09 -14.42
N ALA A 180 -4.94 -10.78 -14.28
CA ALA A 180 -3.85 -10.38 -13.39
C ALA A 180 -3.12 -9.13 -13.95
N PRO A 181 -2.48 -8.32 -13.10
CA PRO A 181 -1.82 -7.07 -13.50
C PRO A 181 -0.83 -7.24 -14.66
N GLU A 182 -0.01 -8.28 -14.65
CA GLU A 182 1.02 -8.51 -15.66
C GLU A 182 0.40 -8.81 -17.05
N ILE A 183 -0.69 -9.57 -17.07
CA ILE A 183 -1.45 -9.90 -18.30
C ILE A 183 -2.14 -8.64 -18.81
N ALA A 184 -2.77 -7.88 -17.91
CA ALA A 184 -3.45 -6.64 -18.25
C ALA A 184 -2.49 -5.57 -18.77
N GLY A 185 -1.29 -5.44 -18.15
CA GLY A 185 -0.24 -4.55 -18.62
C GLY A 185 0.18 -4.85 -20.06
N SER A 186 0.31 -6.13 -20.42
CA SER A 186 0.60 -6.56 -21.78
C SER A 186 -0.57 -6.27 -22.74
N ALA A 187 -1.81 -6.47 -22.29
CA ALA A 187 -3.02 -6.21 -23.07
C ALA A 187 -3.25 -4.70 -23.32
N LEU A 188 -3.00 -3.84 -22.32
CA LEU A 188 -3.03 -2.39 -22.45
C LEU A 188 -2.00 -1.90 -23.46
N ARG A 189 -0.75 -2.35 -23.36
CA ARG A 189 0.34 -1.98 -24.27
C ARG A 189 0.05 -2.36 -25.72
N SER A 190 -0.66 -3.45 -25.94
CA SER A 190 -1.06 -3.92 -27.29
C SER A 190 -2.46 -3.48 -27.70
N ASN A 191 -3.11 -2.59 -26.96
CA ASN A 191 -4.48 -2.09 -27.20
C ASN A 191 -5.52 -3.22 -27.38
N ARG A 192 -5.38 -4.34 -26.63
CA ARG A 192 -6.32 -5.48 -26.70
C ARG A 192 -7.47 -5.39 -25.71
N ILE A 193 -7.43 -4.44 -24.79
CA ILE A 193 -8.51 -4.16 -23.85
C ILE A 193 -8.81 -2.67 -23.83
N GLU A 194 -10.06 -2.31 -23.57
CA GLU A 194 -10.50 -0.92 -23.49
C GLU A 194 -10.06 -0.25 -22.19
N ALA A 195 -10.15 -0.98 -21.07
CA ALA A 195 -9.77 -0.47 -19.75
C ALA A 195 -9.36 -1.61 -18.82
N HIS A 196 -8.59 -1.25 -17.81
CA HIS A 196 -8.21 -2.12 -16.70
C HIS A 196 -8.36 -1.39 -15.37
N ALA A 197 -9.05 -2.00 -14.42
CA ALA A 197 -9.04 -1.55 -13.03
C ALA A 197 -7.94 -2.29 -12.26
N ASP A 198 -7.10 -1.57 -11.54
CA ASP A 198 -6.01 -2.20 -10.80
C ASP A 198 -5.76 -1.56 -9.43
N PHE A 199 -5.09 -2.32 -8.58
CA PHE A 199 -4.70 -1.92 -7.23
C PHE A 199 -3.26 -1.36 -7.21
N VAL A 200 -2.85 -0.87 -6.07
CA VAL A 200 -1.52 -0.31 -5.81
C VAL A 200 -0.41 -1.35 -6.09
N PRO A 201 0.62 -1.01 -6.89
CA PRO A 201 0.90 0.31 -7.48
C PRO A 201 0.49 0.43 -8.96
N PHE A 202 -0.17 -0.55 -9.54
CA PHE A 202 -0.30 -0.76 -10.98
C PHE A 202 -1.07 0.36 -11.69
N ALA A 203 -2.07 0.96 -11.03
CA ALA A 203 -2.83 2.08 -11.60
C ALA A 203 -1.98 3.36 -11.79
N GLU A 204 -0.83 3.46 -11.13
CA GLU A 204 0.17 4.52 -11.31
C GLU A 204 1.41 4.02 -12.08
N LEU A 205 1.77 2.76 -11.89
CA LEU A 205 2.93 2.15 -12.53
C LEU A 205 2.78 2.08 -14.06
N PHE A 206 1.61 1.67 -14.56
CA PHE A 206 1.39 1.55 -16.00
C PHE A 206 1.43 2.92 -16.71
N PRO A 207 0.80 3.99 -16.17
CA PRO A 207 1.02 5.34 -16.67
C PRO A 207 2.49 5.80 -16.58
N ASN A 208 3.19 5.53 -15.47
CA ASN A 208 4.61 5.86 -15.33
C ASN A 208 5.47 5.22 -16.43
N ARG A 209 5.14 4.01 -16.82
CA ARG A 209 5.79 3.28 -17.93
C ARG A 209 5.33 3.73 -19.32
N GLY A 210 4.42 4.70 -19.45
CA GLY A 210 4.04 5.39 -20.66
C GLY A 210 3.07 4.64 -21.60
N PHE A 211 2.56 3.47 -21.22
CA PHE A 211 1.66 2.70 -22.07
C PHE A 211 0.18 2.75 -21.67
N ALA A 212 -0.11 3.41 -20.55
CA ALA A 212 -1.46 3.60 -20.05
C ALA A 212 -1.69 5.04 -19.57
N ARG A 213 -2.94 5.38 -19.32
CA ARG A 213 -3.37 6.64 -18.73
C ARG A 213 -4.50 6.40 -17.74
N LYS A 214 -4.41 7.00 -16.56
CA LYS A 214 -5.43 6.89 -15.51
C LYS A 214 -6.63 7.80 -15.83
N ILE A 215 -7.84 7.27 -15.69
CA ILE A 215 -9.10 7.98 -15.92
C ILE A 215 -10.06 7.96 -14.74
N TYR A 216 -9.74 7.17 -13.71
CA TYR A 216 -10.52 7.09 -12.47
C TYR A 216 -9.60 6.74 -11.31
N ASP A 217 -9.82 7.38 -10.18
CA ASP A 217 -9.15 7.08 -8.90
C ASP A 217 -10.17 6.65 -7.84
N GLY A 218 -9.79 5.72 -6.99
CA GLY A 218 -10.66 5.22 -5.92
C GLY A 218 -11.15 6.31 -4.95
N ALA A 219 -10.41 7.43 -4.83
CA ALA A 219 -10.84 8.58 -4.04
C ALA A 219 -12.13 9.21 -4.54
N GLN A 220 -12.48 9.09 -5.84
CA GLN A 220 -13.75 9.58 -6.37
C GLN A 220 -14.96 8.82 -5.79
N ALA A 221 -14.76 7.58 -5.35
CA ALA A 221 -15.79 6.82 -4.64
C ALA A 221 -15.80 7.09 -3.13
N ASN A 222 -14.84 7.86 -2.62
CA ASN A 222 -14.61 8.12 -1.20
C ASN A 222 -14.70 6.82 -0.35
N ALA A 223 -14.07 5.77 -0.84
CA ALA A 223 -14.10 4.43 -0.25
C ALA A 223 -12.73 4.12 0.37
N PRO A 224 -12.59 4.19 1.70
CA PRO A 224 -11.35 3.88 2.37
C PRO A 224 -10.78 2.53 1.94
N THR A 225 -9.46 2.45 1.86
CA THR A 225 -8.72 1.23 1.52
C THR A 225 -7.40 1.19 2.28
N PHE A 226 -6.92 0.00 2.61
CA PHE A 226 -5.65 -0.18 3.29
C PHE A 226 -5.02 -1.53 2.96
N HIS A 227 -3.75 -1.68 3.31
CA HIS A 227 -3.06 -2.96 3.41
C HIS A 227 -2.68 -3.18 4.87
N GLY A 228 -2.74 -4.42 5.31
CA GLY A 228 -2.49 -4.77 6.71
C GLY A 228 -1.92 -6.16 6.88
N ALA A 229 -1.66 -6.52 8.11
CA ALA A 229 -1.10 -7.81 8.52
C ALA A 229 -2.16 -8.69 9.16
N LEU A 230 -2.20 -9.96 8.73
CA LEU A 230 -3.03 -11.02 9.31
C LEU A 230 -2.15 -12.06 9.99
N VAL A 231 -2.75 -12.75 10.96
CA VAL A 231 -2.12 -13.89 11.64
C VAL A 231 -3.15 -15.01 11.85
N ASP A 232 -2.72 -16.25 11.82
CA ASP A 232 -3.53 -17.39 12.30
C ASP A 232 -3.86 -17.20 13.78
N ALA A 233 -5.13 -17.34 14.17
CA ALA A 233 -5.57 -17.04 15.53
C ALA A 233 -5.00 -18.02 16.59
N ASP A 234 -4.81 -19.28 16.25
CA ASP A 234 -4.23 -20.29 17.14
C ASP A 234 -2.73 -20.02 17.32
N TYR A 235 -2.04 -19.64 16.25
CA TYR A 235 -0.65 -19.18 16.32
C TYR A 235 -0.51 -17.95 17.22
N ALA A 236 -1.36 -16.95 17.02
CA ALA A 236 -1.33 -15.72 17.83
C ALA A 236 -1.59 -15.99 19.31
N LYS A 237 -2.52 -16.89 19.63
CA LYS A 237 -2.77 -17.32 21.00
C LYS A 237 -1.60 -18.06 21.63
N LYS A 238 -0.89 -18.89 20.84
CA LYS A 238 0.27 -19.66 21.32
C LYS A 238 1.52 -18.79 21.52
N TYR A 239 1.76 -17.85 20.60
CA TYR A 239 2.97 -17.05 20.53
C TYR A 239 2.69 -15.53 20.44
N PRO A 240 1.95 -14.95 21.41
CA PRO A 240 1.55 -13.53 21.34
C PRO A 240 2.74 -12.57 21.33
N GLU A 241 3.85 -12.93 21.98
CA GLU A 241 5.06 -12.10 22.01
C GLU A 241 5.80 -12.12 20.66
N VAL A 242 5.71 -13.21 19.89
CA VAL A 242 6.24 -13.29 18.53
C VAL A 242 5.40 -12.41 17.58
N VAL A 243 4.06 -12.41 17.74
CA VAL A 243 3.17 -11.51 16.98
C VAL A 243 3.51 -10.05 17.27
N THR A 244 3.72 -9.70 18.54
CA THR A 244 4.15 -8.34 18.93
C THR A 244 5.52 -8.00 18.35
N ALA A 245 6.47 -8.93 18.33
CA ALA A 245 7.80 -8.75 17.73
C ALA A 245 7.72 -8.46 16.23
N TYR A 246 6.87 -9.17 15.50
CA TYR A 246 6.61 -8.90 14.07
C TYR A 246 6.07 -7.49 13.85
N LEU A 247 5.14 -7.03 14.68
CA LEU A 247 4.58 -5.68 14.58
C LEU A 247 5.58 -4.59 14.98
N ARG A 248 6.49 -4.85 15.94
CA ARG A 248 7.60 -3.94 16.24
C ARG A 248 8.57 -3.82 15.06
N ALA A 249 8.87 -4.93 14.39
CA ALA A 249 9.66 -4.89 13.16
C ALA A 249 8.96 -4.09 12.06
N SER A 250 7.62 -4.17 11.96
CA SER A 250 6.82 -3.35 11.04
C SER A 250 6.88 -1.85 11.39
N LEU A 251 6.79 -1.50 12.68
CA LEU A 251 6.95 -0.11 13.15
C LEU A 251 8.34 0.45 12.83
N GLU A 252 9.40 -0.34 13.00
CA GLU A 252 10.74 0.08 12.63
C GLU A 252 10.88 0.27 11.11
N ALA A 253 10.37 -0.66 10.31
CA ALA A 253 10.36 -0.54 8.85
C ALA A 253 9.64 0.73 8.39
N ASP A 254 8.49 1.06 9.01
CA ASP A 254 7.75 2.29 8.73
C ASP A 254 8.55 3.55 9.08
N ARG A 255 9.18 3.57 10.26
CA ARG A 255 10.04 4.67 10.70
C ARG A 255 11.23 4.87 9.76
N LEU A 256 11.85 3.79 9.28
CA LEU A 256 13.00 3.85 8.38
C LEU A 256 12.61 4.44 7.02
N ILE A 257 11.52 3.98 6.41
CA ILE A 257 11.08 4.52 5.12
C ILE A 257 10.60 5.98 5.25
N ALA A 258 10.03 6.37 6.41
CA ALA A 258 9.67 7.75 6.69
C ALA A 258 10.91 8.67 6.81
N ALA A 259 12.00 8.17 7.37
CA ALA A 259 13.23 8.93 7.55
C ALA A 259 14.06 9.08 6.26
N GLU A 260 14.09 8.05 5.42
CA GLU A 260 14.88 8.00 4.19
C GLU A 260 14.06 7.44 3.01
N PRO A 261 12.97 8.14 2.60
CA PRO A 261 12.02 7.61 1.62
C PRO A 261 12.64 7.30 0.25
N GLU A 262 13.62 8.09 -0.20
CA GLU A 262 14.31 7.84 -1.46
C GLU A 262 15.11 6.53 -1.42
N LYS A 263 15.92 6.36 -0.37
CA LYS A 263 16.77 5.17 -0.18
C LYS A 263 15.95 3.87 -0.13
N TYR A 264 14.85 3.88 0.63
CA TYR A 264 14.03 2.69 0.74
C TYR A 264 13.12 2.47 -0.47
N SER A 265 12.77 3.52 -1.22
CA SER A 265 12.16 3.38 -2.54
C SER A 265 13.10 2.70 -3.53
N GLU A 266 14.38 3.05 -3.53
CA GLU A 266 15.40 2.40 -4.37
C GLU A 266 15.68 0.95 -3.94
N LEU A 267 15.63 0.64 -2.63
CA LEU A 267 15.72 -0.73 -2.15
C LEU A 267 14.54 -1.58 -2.64
N ILE A 268 13.32 -1.05 -2.55
CA ILE A 268 12.12 -1.74 -3.05
C ILE A 268 12.23 -1.97 -4.56
N GLU A 269 12.65 -0.97 -5.34
CA GLU A 269 12.90 -1.13 -6.79
C GLU A 269 13.89 -2.25 -7.07
N LYS A 270 15.01 -2.28 -6.35
CA LYS A 270 16.06 -3.31 -6.52
C LYS A 270 15.52 -4.73 -6.31
N VAL A 271 14.59 -4.91 -5.38
CA VAL A 271 14.03 -6.23 -5.03
C VAL A 271 12.87 -6.61 -5.94
N THR A 272 12.02 -5.65 -6.30
CA THR A 272 10.73 -5.91 -6.95
C THR A 272 10.69 -5.56 -8.44
N GLY A 273 11.58 -4.68 -8.89
CA GLY A 273 11.50 -4.06 -10.22
C GLY A 273 10.39 -3.01 -10.36
N ILE A 274 9.73 -2.63 -9.25
CA ILE A 274 8.79 -1.50 -9.21
C ILE A 274 9.61 -0.23 -9.02
N GLU A 275 9.55 0.67 -9.97
CA GLU A 275 10.37 1.88 -10.04
C GLU A 275 10.32 2.71 -8.75
N ALA A 276 11.48 3.20 -8.30
CA ALA A 276 11.60 3.93 -7.04
C ALA A 276 10.75 5.21 -7.03
N GLU A 277 10.58 5.84 -8.17
CA GLU A 277 9.71 7.02 -8.30
C GLU A 277 8.25 6.71 -8.02
N VAL A 278 7.77 5.52 -8.37
CA VAL A 278 6.41 5.06 -8.02
C VAL A 278 6.32 4.74 -6.53
N ASN A 279 7.33 4.07 -5.96
CA ASN A 279 7.39 3.84 -4.52
C ASN A 279 7.37 5.16 -3.73
N TYR A 280 8.15 6.15 -4.14
CA TYR A 280 8.20 7.48 -3.51
C TYR A 280 6.88 8.26 -3.69
N LEU A 281 6.19 8.09 -4.82
CA LEU A 281 4.86 8.66 -5.04
C LEU A 281 3.87 8.20 -3.96
N PHE A 282 3.89 6.91 -3.61
CA PHE A 282 3.00 6.34 -2.60
C PHE A 282 3.45 6.63 -1.17
N HIS A 283 4.73 6.46 -0.87
CA HIS A 283 5.25 6.37 0.48
C HIS A 283 6.21 7.50 0.88
N GLY A 284 6.55 8.39 -0.03
CA GLY A 284 7.28 9.62 0.28
C GLY A 284 6.42 10.63 1.06
N PRO A 285 7.02 11.74 1.52
CA PRO A 285 6.28 12.80 2.18
C PRO A 285 5.12 13.30 1.31
N LEU A 286 3.94 13.52 1.90
CA LEU A 286 2.72 13.93 1.18
C LEU A 286 2.29 12.96 0.07
N GLY A 287 2.64 11.69 0.20
CA GLY A 287 2.34 10.65 -0.79
C GLY A 287 0.87 10.25 -0.86
N LEU A 288 0.56 9.37 -1.81
CA LEU A 288 -0.80 8.84 -2.03
C LEU A 288 -1.34 8.03 -0.85
N GLN A 289 -0.45 7.41 -0.08
CA GLN A 289 -0.81 6.56 1.05
C GLN A 289 -0.19 7.10 2.34
N THR A 290 -0.97 7.09 3.40
CA THR A 290 -0.44 7.29 4.74
C THR A 290 0.10 5.96 5.27
N ARG A 291 1.27 6.00 5.92
CA ARG A 291 1.80 4.89 6.69
C ARG A 291 1.45 5.11 8.15
N ASP A 292 0.51 4.33 8.59
CA ASP A 292 -0.08 4.47 9.90
C ASP A 292 -0.60 3.08 10.30
N LEU A 293 0.03 2.47 11.26
CA LEU A 293 -0.27 1.11 11.68
C LEU A 293 -1.50 1.04 12.60
N THR A 294 -2.31 2.11 12.65
CA THR A 294 -3.47 2.19 13.54
C THR A 294 -4.79 1.85 12.83
N TRP A 295 -5.71 1.28 13.60
CA TRP A 295 -7.05 0.93 13.13
C TRP A 295 -8.00 2.13 13.16
N LYS A 296 -7.80 3.09 12.25
CA LYS A 296 -8.73 4.22 12.10
C LYS A 296 -10.15 3.73 11.79
N PRO A 297 -11.18 4.49 12.20
CA PRO A 297 -12.58 4.12 11.93
C PRO A 297 -12.84 3.82 10.45
N GLU A 298 -12.23 4.57 9.54
CA GLU A 298 -12.35 4.39 8.09
C GLU A 298 -11.83 3.04 7.62
N TYR A 299 -10.74 2.54 8.21
CA TYR A 299 -10.20 1.22 7.86
C TYR A 299 -11.06 0.08 8.42
N ARG A 300 -11.64 0.24 9.61
CA ARG A 300 -12.65 -0.70 10.11
C ARG A 300 -13.88 -0.73 9.20
N GLN A 301 -14.32 0.43 8.72
CA GLN A 301 -15.39 0.53 7.73
C GLN A 301 -15.01 -0.14 6.40
N ALA A 302 -13.77 -0.04 5.94
CA ALA A 302 -13.30 -0.71 4.73
C ALA A 302 -13.42 -2.25 4.84
N VAL A 303 -13.12 -2.82 6.00
CA VAL A 303 -13.34 -4.26 6.27
C VAL A 303 -14.82 -4.61 6.18
N ALA A 304 -15.70 -3.87 6.85
CA ALA A 304 -17.15 -4.11 6.81
C ALA A 304 -17.68 -4.03 5.37
N THR A 305 -17.29 -3.00 4.62
CA THR A 305 -17.67 -2.81 3.21
C THR A 305 -17.16 -3.95 2.33
N SER A 306 -15.95 -4.45 2.59
CA SER A 306 -15.38 -5.59 1.86
C SER A 306 -16.17 -6.87 2.10
N ILE A 307 -16.61 -7.11 3.33
CA ILE A 307 -17.46 -8.27 3.68
C ILE A 307 -18.82 -8.18 2.96
N ASP A 308 -19.44 -7.02 2.93
CA ASP A 308 -20.70 -6.82 2.23
C ASP A 308 -20.54 -7.02 0.72
N THR A 309 -19.43 -6.55 0.15
CA THR A 309 -19.10 -6.79 -1.27
C THR A 309 -18.89 -8.28 -1.57
N LEU A 310 -18.24 -9.04 -0.68
CA LEU A 310 -18.08 -10.50 -0.82
C LEU A 310 -19.44 -11.23 -0.83
N LYS A 311 -20.39 -10.79 0.01
CA LYS A 311 -21.77 -11.32 0.00
C LYS A 311 -22.48 -11.01 -1.31
N LEU A 312 -22.40 -9.78 -1.81
CA LEU A 312 -22.98 -9.39 -3.10
C LEU A 312 -22.42 -10.23 -4.26
N LEU A 313 -21.13 -10.53 -4.23
CA LEU A 313 -20.46 -11.38 -5.19
C LEU A 313 -20.75 -12.89 -5.02
N LYS A 314 -21.58 -13.26 -4.03
CA LYS A 314 -21.87 -14.65 -3.67
C LYS A 314 -20.59 -15.48 -3.42
N LYS A 315 -19.56 -14.84 -2.87
CA LYS A 315 -18.31 -15.49 -2.45
C LYS A 315 -18.41 -16.04 -1.04
N THR A 316 -19.40 -15.59 -0.29
CA THR A 316 -19.75 -16.10 1.04
C THR A 316 -21.22 -15.82 1.32
N ASP A 317 -21.87 -16.74 2.03
CA ASP A 317 -23.18 -16.53 2.66
C ASP A 317 -23.02 -16.17 4.14
N ARG A 318 -21.80 -16.30 4.69
CA ARG A 318 -21.51 -16.03 6.10
C ARG A 318 -21.19 -14.55 6.34
N GLY A 319 -21.59 -14.06 7.49
CA GLY A 319 -21.07 -12.82 8.05
C GLY A 319 -19.69 -13.08 8.69
N LEU A 320 -18.80 -12.11 8.61
CA LEU A 320 -17.61 -12.04 9.42
C LEU A 320 -17.83 -10.91 10.44
N ASP A 321 -17.74 -11.24 11.72
CA ASP A 321 -17.83 -10.26 12.79
C ASP A 321 -16.53 -9.43 12.80
N THR A 322 -16.66 -8.16 12.42
CA THR A 322 -15.53 -7.24 12.27
C THR A 322 -14.80 -7.03 13.60
N ASP A 323 -15.53 -6.97 14.72
CA ASP A 323 -14.94 -6.75 16.05
C ASP A 323 -14.18 -7.98 16.58
N GLN A 324 -14.55 -9.16 16.10
CA GLN A 324 -13.80 -10.39 16.39
C GLN A 324 -12.67 -10.67 15.42
N PHE A 325 -12.75 -10.11 14.21
CA PHE A 325 -11.75 -10.30 13.18
C PHE A 325 -10.59 -9.32 13.31
N ILE A 326 -10.87 -8.06 13.66
CA ILE A 326 -9.85 -7.04 13.92
C ILE A 326 -9.42 -7.12 15.37
N ASP A 327 -8.14 -7.40 15.60
CA ASP A 327 -7.56 -7.47 16.93
C ASP A 327 -6.37 -6.51 17.04
N ASP A 328 -6.58 -5.36 17.67
CA ASP A 328 -5.59 -4.31 17.81
C ASP A 328 -4.72 -4.44 19.09
N GLN A 329 -4.92 -5.49 19.90
CA GLN A 329 -4.17 -5.67 21.14
C GLN A 329 -2.65 -5.80 20.90
N TYR A 330 -2.27 -6.50 19.83
CA TYR A 330 -0.85 -6.74 19.51
C TYR A 330 -0.15 -5.48 19.05
N ILE A 331 -0.79 -4.68 18.18
CA ILE A 331 -0.20 -3.42 17.70
C ILE A 331 -0.16 -2.38 18.83
N ARG A 332 -1.18 -2.30 19.68
CA ARG A 332 -1.14 -1.47 20.90
C ARG A 332 0.00 -1.85 21.83
N THR A 333 0.23 -3.16 21.97
CA THR A 333 1.36 -3.66 22.77
C THR A 333 2.69 -3.29 22.15
N ALA A 334 2.83 -3.41 20.82
CA ALA A 334 4.04 -3.00 20.09
C ALA A 334 4.32 -1.50 20.25
N PHE A 335 3.31 -0.65 20.08
CA PHE A 335 3.44 0.80 20.30
C PHE A 335 3.94 1.10 21.73
N LYS A 336 3.32 0.49 22.74
CA LYS A 336 3.70 0.67 24.14
C LYS A 336 5.15 0.26 24.40
N GLN A 337 5.59 -0.88 23.86
CA GLN A 337 6.95 -1.38 24.04
C GLN A 337 8.00 -0.48 23.37
N ASP A 338 7.63 0.19 22.28
CA ASP A 338 8.49 1.15 21.58
C ASP A 338 8.36 2.59 22.11
N GLY A 339 7.60 2.80 23.20
CA GLY A 339 7.40 4.11 23.84
C GLY A 339 6.54 5.07 22.98
N LEU A 340 5.71 4.53 22.11
CA LEU A 340 4.81 5.28 21.21
C LEU A 340 3.38 5.32 21.78
N ASP A 341 2.65 6.38 21.43
CA ASP A 341 1.26 6.57 21.83
C ASP A 341 0.32 6.17 20.67
N TYR A 342 -0.31 5.01 20.82
CA TYR A 342 -1.23 4.48 19.80
C TYR A 342 -2.46 5.36 19.61
N ASP A 343 -3.07 5.85 20.67
CA ASP A 343 -4.31 6.64 20.59
C ASP A 343 -4.05 8.03 19.99
N LYS A 344 -2.88 8.61 20.25
CA LYS A 344 -2.43 9.82 19.57
C LYS A 344 -2.26 9.57 18.06
N ALA A 345 -1.61 8.48 17.68
CA ALA A 345 -1.43 8.10 16.27
C ALA A 345 -2.78 7.80 15.59
N LEU A 346 -3.68 7.08 16.26
CA LEU A 346 -5.02 6.76 15.78
C LEU A 346 -5.83 8.00 15.39
N ASN A 347 -5.70 9.07 16.17
CA ASN A 347 -6.42 10.34 15.97
C ASN A 347 -5.65 11.35 15.11
N ASN A 348 -4.47 10.98 14.60
CA ASN A 348 -3.67 11.86 13.76
C ASN A 348 -3.91 11.56 12.27
N TYR A 349 -4.50 12.50 11.56
CA TYR A 349 -4.71 12.46 10.10
C TYR A 349 -3.76 13.39 9.33
N ALA A 350 -2.88 14.10 10.04
CA ALA A 350 -1.92 14.98 9.39
C ALA A 350 -0.90 14.15 8.58
N PRO A 351 -0.50 14.63 7.40
CA PRO A 351 0.59 14.01 6.66
C PRO A 351 1.90 14.08 7.47
N LEU A 352 2.84 13.20 7.15
CA LEU A 352 4.17 13.25 7.74
C LEU A 352 4.79 14.64 7.52
N PRO A 353 5.35 15.27 8.58
CA PRO A 353 5.93 16.61 8.47
C PRO A 353 7.10 16.59 7.48
N LEU A 354 7.07 17.49 6.52
CA LEU A 354 8.16 17.73 5.58
C LEU A 354 8.87 19.03 5.96
N LYS A 355 10.19 18.97 6.09
CA LYS A 355 11.06 20.16 6.14
C LYS A 355 11.83 20.22 4.84
N ALA A 356 11.59 21.25 4.05
CA ALA A 356 12.21 21.39 2.74
C ALA A 356 12.56 22.85 2.47
N ASN A 357 13.67 23.04 1.78
CA ASN A 357 14.05 24.33 1.22
C ASN A 357 13.82 24.31 -0.29
N ASP A 358 13.38 25.42 -0.82
CA ASP A 358 13.26 25.65 -2.26
C ASP A 358 14.64 25.58 -2.92
N ALA A 359 14.79 24.72 -3.93
CA ALA A 359 16.07 24.44 -4.57
C ALA A 359 16.63 25.63 -5.39
N LEU A 360 15.78 26.59 -5.77
CA LEU A 360 16.21 27.79 -6.50
C LEU A 360 16.65 28.90 -5.55
N THR A 361 15.96 29.10 -4.44
CA THR A 361 16.14 30.23 -3.56
C THR A 361 16.86 29.89 -2.26
N GLY A 362 16.95 28.61 -1.88
CA GLY A 362 17.46 28.14 -0.60
C GLY A 362 16.55 28.44 0.59
N LYS A 363 15.41 29.09 0.39
CA LYS A 363 14.48 29.48 1.47
C LYS A 363 13.62 28.31 1.91
N PRO A 364 13.23 28.23 3.19
CA PRO A 364 12.29 27.24 3.67
C PRO A 364 10.95 27.33 2.93
N ILE A 365 10.41 26.17 2.52
CA ILE A 365 9.05 26.05 2.00
C ILE A 365 8.13 25.90 3.21
N THR A 366 7.17 26.81 3.34
CA THR A 366 6.19 26.81 4.45
C THR A 366 4.78 26.44 4.00
N ASP A 367 4.48 26.61 2.71
CA ASP A 367 3.24 26.19 2.07
C ASP A 367 3.52 25.04 1.12
N PHE A 368 3.03 23.85 1.48
CA PHE A 368 3.19 22.64 0.69
C PHE A 368 2.02 22.39 -0.26
N SER A 369 0.97 23.22 -0.26
CA SER A 369 -0.19 23.04 -1.15
C SER A 369 0.16 23.11 -2.64
N ARG A 370 1.25 23.82 -2.96
CA ARG A 370 1.79 23.96 -4.32
C ARG A 370 3.17 23.36 -4.49
N LEU A 371 3.59 22.48 -3.56
CA LEU A 371 4.89 21.83 -3.64
C LEU A 371 5.04 21.09 -4.97
N ALA A 372 6.20 21.27 -5.60
CA ALA A 372 6.64 20.43 -6.69
C ALA A 372 8.05 19.89 -6.40
N GLN A 373 8.40 18.77 -7.01
CA GLN A 373 9.64 18.07 -6.72
C GLN A 373 10.24 17.53 -8.01
N ILE A 374 11.57 17.50 -8.09
CA ILE A 374 12.30 16.82 -9.17
C ILE A 374 13.29 15.84 -8.55
N TRP A 375 13.20 14.58 -8.97
CA TRP A 375 14.19 13.56 -8.64
C TRP A 375 15.15 13.38 -9.79
N VAL A 376 16.38 13.78 -9.60
CA VAL A 376 17.46 13.58 -10.56
C VAL A 376 18.09 12.22 -10.29
N ARG A 377 18.25 11.39 -11.30
CA ARG A 377 18.86 10.06 -11.16
C ARG A 377 20.29 10.19 -10.66
N GLY A 378 20.63 9.37 -9.66
CA GLY A 378 21.92 9.40 -8.97
C GLY A 378 22.02 10.43 -7.84
N GLU A 379 21.02 11.28 -7.64
CA GLU A 379 20.94 12.13 -6.43
C GLU A 379 20.22 11.39 -5.30
N ALA A 380 20.82 11.46 -4.10
CA ALA A 380 20.31 10.76 -2.93
C ALA A 380 18.99 11.37 -2.37
N LYS A 381 18.67 12.60 -2.76
CA LYS A 381 17.50 13.34 -2.30
C LYS A 381 16.77 14.00 -3.45
N VAL A 382 15.46 14.01 -3.32
CA VAL A 382 14.56 14.75 -4.23
C VAL A 382 14.73 16.25 -3.99
N ARG A 383 14.79 17.04 -5.07
CA ARG A 383 14.81 18.50 -5.01
C ARG A 383 13.40 19.06 -4.83
N HIS A 384 13.24 20.02 -3.96
CA HIS A 384 11.95 20.63 -3.65
C HIS A 384 11.85 22.03 -4.26
N TYR A 385 10.66 22.39 -4.75
CA TYR A 385 10.33 23.67 -5.32
C TYR A 385 9.02 24.18 -4.74
N ALA A 386 8.94 25.46 -4.46
CA ALA A 386 7.77 26.08 -3.83
C ALA A 386 6.52 26.08 -4.73
N SER A 387 6.67 25.82 -6.02
CA SER A 387 5.54 25.76 -6.97
C SER A 387 5.84 24.91 -8.21
N PRO A 388 4.79 24.46 -8.91
CA PRO A 388 4.96 23.77 -10.20
C PRO A 388 5.71 24.59 -11.25
N GLU A 389 5.49 25.91 -11.31
CA GLU A 389 6.17 26.81 -12.25
C GLU A 389 7.67 26.87 -11.97
N ALA A 390 8.05 26.92 -10.69
CA ALA A 390 9.45 26.91 -10.27
C ALA A 390 10.12 25.59 -10.67
N ALA A 391 9.46 24.46 -10.44
CA ALA A 391 9.97 23.14 -10.81
C ALA A 391 10.10 22.99 -12.34
N LEU A 392 9.06 23.31 -13.12
CA LEU A 392 9.10 23.21 -14.59
C LEU A 392 10.16 24.17 -15.19
N GLY A 393 10.32 25.33 -14.56
CA GLY A 393 11.39 26.23 -14.94
C GLY A 393 12.78 25.68 -14.68
N ALA A 394 12.98 25.00 -13.55
CA ALA A 394 14.24 24.35 -13.24
C ALA A 394 14.47 23.10 -14.10
N LEU A 395 13.40 22.38 -14.49
CA LEU A 395 13.48 21.21 -15.36
C LEU A 395 14.19 21.53 -16.67
N ALA A 396 13.81 22.60 -17.36
CA ALA A 396 14.44 23.02 -18.62
C ALA A 396 15.95 23.24 -18.47
N GLN A 397 16.40 23.82 -17.36
CA GLN A 397 17.83 24.02 -17.08
C GLN A 397 18.52 22.68 -16.78
N LEU A 398 17.91 21.80 -15.98
CA LEU A 398 18.47 20.49 -15.67
C LEU A 398 18.66 19.63 -16.93
N GLU A 399 17.69 19.66 -17.84
CA GLU A 399 17.76 18.96 -19.13
C GLU A 399 18.90 19.53 -20.03
N GLN A 400 19.05 20.86 -20.07
CA GLN A 400 20.18 21.51 -20.77
C GLN A 400 21.52 21.15 -20.16
N ASP A 401 21.59 20.98 -18.84
CA ASP A 401 22.78 20.54 -18.12
C ASP A 401 23.05 19.03 -18.27
N GLY A 402 22.24 18.31 -19.06
CA GLY A 402 22.38 16.88 -19.31
C GLY A 402 22.05 15.99 -18.12
N LYS A 403 21.24 16.48 -17.18
CA LYS A 403 20.78 15.69 -16.02
C LYS A 403 19.72 14.68 -16.45
N ASP A 404 19.87 13.45 -15.97
CA ASP A 404 18.87 12.39 -16.14
C ASP A 404 17.76 12.57 -15.09
N ILE A 405 16.57 12.94 -15.55
CA ILE A 405 15.41 13.18 -14.68
C ILE A 405 14.67 11.87 -14.44
N ARG A 406 14.68 11.41 -13.20
CA ARG A 406 13.97 10.19 -12.79
C ARG A 406 12.47 10.43 -12.74
N ALA A 407 12.04 11.49 -12.04
CA ALA A 407 10.63 11.85 -11.89
C ALA A 407 10.44 13.33 -11.58
N ILE A 408 9.23 13.80 -11.86
CA ILE A 408 8.74 15.12 -11.48
C ILE A 408 7.41 14.90 -10.74
N TYR A 409 7.26 15.55 -9.59
CA TYR A 409 6.03 15.48 -8.78
C TYR A 409 5.43 16.86 -8.60
N ALA A 410 4.11 16.89 -8.47
CA ALA A 410 3.35 18.06 -8.05
C ALA A 410 2.30 17.67 -7.02
N GLN A 411 1.88 18.62 -6.17
CA GLN A 411 0.75 18.41 -5.26
C GLN A 411 -0.55 18.74 -5.97
N ALA A 412 -1.55 17.87 -5.85
CA ALA A 412 -2.90 18.12 -6.34
C ALA A 412 -3.54 19.26 -5.58
N ALA A 413 -4.10 20.23 -6.31
CA ALA A 413 -4.68 21.44 -5.72
C ALA A 413 -5.97 21.18 -4.94
N ASP A 414 -6.72 20.13 -5.29
CA ASP A 414 -7.99 19.76 -4.69
C ASP A 414 -7.85 18.82 -3.49
N SER A 415 -6.90 17.89 -3.53
CA SER A 415 -6.75 16.82 -2.54
C SER A 415 -5.46 16.88 -1.74
N GLY A 416 -4.47 17.66 -2.18
CA GLY A 416 -3.16 17.76 -1.55
C GLY A 416 -2.31 16.50 -1.70
N ILE A 417 -2.73 15.50 -2.49
CA ILE A 417 -1.96 14.28 -2.74
C ILE A 417 -0.85 14.53 -3.75
N LYS A 418 0.21 13.74 -3.66
CA LYS A 418 1.31 13.78 -4.63
C LYS A 418 0.91 13.14 -5.95
N LEU A 419 1.28 13.78 -7.05
CA LEU A 419 1.06 13.32 -8.41
C LEU A 419 2.40 13.18 -9.15
N LEU A 420 2.48 12.23 -10.08
CA LEU A 420 3.49 12.28 -11.14
C LEU A 420 3.11 13.42 -12.10
N ALA A 421 3.95 14.45 -12.17
CA ALA A 421 3.63 15.67 -12.92
C ALA A 421 3.43 15.42 -14.42
N ASN A 422 4.18 14.46 -15.00
CA ASN A 422 4.06 14.07 -16.41
C ASN A 422 2.75 13.32 -16.73
N GLN A 423 1.99 12.91 -15.71
CA GLN A 423 0.67 12.29 -15.83
C GLN A 423 -0.46 13.21 -15.35
N ALA A 424 -0.11 14.35 -14.74
CA ALA A 424 -1.06 15.30 -14.19
C ALA A 424 -1.61 16.26 -15.25
N TRP A 425 -2.79 16.81 -14.94
CA TRP A 425 -3.38 17.93 -15.62
C TRP A 425 -3.13 19.21 -14.86
N PHE A 426 -2.95 20.32 -15.55
CA PHE A 426 -2.65 21.61 -14.96
C PHE A 426 -3.70 22.64 -15.38
N VAL A 427 -4.08 23.50 -14.46
CA VAL A 427 -4.85 24.71 -14.78
C VAL A 427 -3.93 25.92 -14.64
N ARG A 428 -3.75 26.62 -15.76
CA ARG A 428 -2.95 27.86 -15.81
C ARG A 428 -3.87 29.06 -15.68
N ASN A 429 -3.70 29.84 -14.63
CA ASN A 429 -4.46 31.08 -14.43
C ASN A 429 -3.89 32.27 -15.22
N ALA A 430 -4.58 33.40 -15.19
CA ALA A 430 -4.16 34.61 -15.90
C ALA A 430 -2.80 35.18 -15.44
N LYS A 431 -2.33 34.83 -14.23
CA LYS A 431 -1.02 35.25 -13.71
C LYS A 431 0.10 34.27 -14.14
N GLY A 432 -0.24 33.18 -14.81
CA GLY A 432 0.70 32.16 -15.22
C GLY A 432 0.97 31.09 -14.15
N GLU A 433 0.28 31.12 -13.00
CA GLU A 433 0.39 30.12 -11.95
C GLU A 433 -0.29 28.83 -12.36
N LEU A 434 0.29 27.69 -11.95
CA LEU A 434 -0.21 26.35 -12.25
C LEU A 434 -0.81 25.68 -11.00
N ALA A 435 -2.00 25.12 -11.16
CA ALA A 435 -2.61 24.20 -10.20
C ALA A 435 -2.66 22.80 -10.83
N ALA A 436 -2.19 21.76 -10.12
CA ALA A 436 -2.13 20.40 -10.63
C ALA A 436 -3.35 19.59 -10.19
N PHE A 437 -3.79 18.66 -11.05
CA PHE A 437 -4.93 17.76 -10.83
C PHE A 437 -4.59 16.36 -11.35
N LEU A 438 -5.14 15.33 -10.71
CA LEU A 438 -4.94 13.95 -11.15
C LEU A 438 -5.67 13.68 -12.48
N LEU A 439 -6.90 14.15 -12.61
CA LEU A 439 -7.77 13.84 -13.74
C LEU A 439 -8.13 15.07 -14.56
N LYS A 440 -8.36 14.86 -15.87
CA LYS A 440 -8.74 15.89 -16.81
C LYS A 440 -10.01 16.62 -16.37
N ASP A 441 -11.04 15.86 -16.01
CA ASP A 441 -12.34 16.41 -15.61
C ASP A 441 -12.22 17.32 -14.37
N GLN A 442 -11.34 16.99 -13.42
CA GLN A 442 -11.07 17.84 -12.24
C GLN A 442 -10.46 19.18 -12.68
N ALA A 443 -9.46 19.14 -13.57
CA ALA A 443 -8.82 20.34 -14.10
C ALA A 443 -9.81 21.21 -14.89
N GLU A 444 -10.64 20.61 -15.76
CA GLU A 444 -11.64 21.35 -16.54
C GLU A 444 -12.72 21.99 -15.66
N GLN A 445 -13.19 21.26 -14.64
CA GLN A 445 -14.15 21.81 -13.66
C GLN A 445 -13.55 22.96 -12.87
N TYR A 446 -12.30 22.83 -12.43
CA TYR A 446 -11.61 23.90 -11.72
C TYR A 446 -11.41 25.12 -12.60
N ALA A 447 -10.95 24.94 -13.85
CA ALA A 447 -10.78 26.03 -14.80
C ALA A 447 -12.11 26.77 -15.10
N LYS A 448 -13.20 26.04 -15.21
CA LYS A 448 -14.55 26.61 -15.39
C LYS A 448 -15.01 27.45 -14.18
N ALA A 449 -14.67 26.99 -12.97
CA ALA A 449 -15.08 27.66 -11.73
C ALA A 449 -14.22 28.87 -11.36
N HIS A 450 -12.92 28.82 -11.63
CA HIS A 450 -11.93 29.80 -11.16
C HIS A 450 -11.25 30.60 -12.30
N GLY A 451 -11.61 30.27 -13.55
CA GLY A 451 -10.91 30.81 -14.71
C GLY A 451 -9.57 30.12 -14.96
N GLY A 452 -9.09 30.24 -16.18
CA GLY A 452 -7.83 29.63 -16.61
C GLY A 452 -8.04 28.62 -17.73
N GLU A 453 -6.97 27.91 -18.06
CA GLU A 453 -6.91 26.93 -19.14
C GLU A 453 -6.40 25.59 -18.61
N ALA A 454 -7.15 24.53 -18.86
CA ALA A 454 -6.72 23.16 -18.53
C ALA A 454 -5.72 22.65 -19.60
N LEU A 455 -4.56 22.19 -19.15
CA LEU A 455 -3.43 21.79 -19.97
C LEU A 455 -2.90 20.45 -19.51
N ASP A 456 -2.42 19.63 -20.45
CA ASP A 456 -1.54 18.52 -20.09
C ASP A 456 -0.13 19.01 -19.71
N PHE A 457 0.70 18.11 -19.22
CA PHE A 457 2.06 18.42 -18.78
C PHE A 457 2.91 19.05 -19.90
N VAL A 458 2.84 18.52 -21.11
CA VAL A 458 3.64 19.00 -22.25
C VAL A 458 3.24 20.44 -22.61
N SER A 459 1.94 20.70 -22.72
CA SER A 459 1.39 22.03 -23.03
C SER A 459 1.71 23.03 -21.91
N ALA A 460 1.63 22.62 -20.65
CA ALA A 460 1.97 23.46 -19.51
C ALA A 460 3.46 23.86 -19.55
N ASN A 461 4.35 22.89 -19.80
CA ASN A 461 5.80 23.13 -19.89
C ASN A 461 6.14 24.05 -21.07
N GLN A 462 5.58 23.81 -22.26
CA GLN A 462 5.81 24.65 -23.44
C GLN A 462 5.40 26.10 -23.21
N LYS A 463 4.24 26.34 -22.58
CA LYS A 463 3.78 27.71 -22.28
C LYS A 463 4.65 28.45 -21.28
N LEU A 464 5.29 27.73 -20.36
CA LEU A 464 6.25 28.35 -19.42
C LEU A 464 7.58 28.70 -20.11
N VAL A 465 8.07 27.83 -21.00
CA VAL A 465 9.31 28.08 -21.76
C VAL A 465 9.12 29.26 -22.72
N ALA A 466 7.98 29.38 -23.39
CA ALA A 466 7.67 30.45 -24.33
C ALA A 466 7.56 31.86 -23.70
N GLN A 467 7.50 31.96 -22.37
CA GLN A 467 7.40 33.24 -21.62
C GLN A 467 8.75 33.71 -21.06
N ARG A 468 9.81 32.94 -21.21
CA ARG A 468 11.19 33.28 -20.85
C ARG A 468 11.94 33.85 -22.05
#